data_4b76230e41363591e0945f9c3d8b78d1
#
_entry.id   4b76230e41363591e0945f9c3d8b78d1
#
_cell.length_a   1.000
_cell.length_b   1.000
_cell.length_c   1.000
_cell.angle_alpha   90.00
_cell.angle_beta   90.00
_cell.angle_gamma   90.00
#
_symmetry.space_group_name_H-M   'P 1'
#
loop_
_entity.id
_entity.type
_entity.pdbx_description
1 polymer ?
#
loop_
_entity_poly.entity_id
_entity_poly.type
_entity_poly.pdbx_seq_one_letter_code
_entity_poly.pdbx_strand_id
1 'polypeptide(L)'
;LLYLCSVTPIVNGQAMGSVPLRVFSLEDPLEPLLLWEGFDDLAEVHDMELRDQIAILNCGFDGIRVYDFSIPSAPTYLSNLEFYQNQGYNHQGSLSPDKSTYVFADETPGTRIKKCAVSQNYDLQIQHNFGTPDTPYLKTPHNIYITNNLAYVAYYNDGLRIYDLRTNPPVEIAAYDTHLDLPGNSFSMWGAWGISAQLPSKRIVVSDRISGLFVFDFDRDLFETIVPSADLLVFPNPLDSESPLTVRLPEGIASSFSIRIVSAMGAVVHQSEIDDQTYVALNLHLAAGCYTLEVGLNNSFEGTVYRKN
;
A
#
# COMPACT_ATOMS: atom_id res chain seq x y z
N LEU A 1 -16.31 -18.73 -10.99
CA LEU A 1 -16.99 -18.50 -9.72
C LEU A 1 -17.22 -17.01 -9.48
N LEU A 2 -18.23 -16.67 -8.68
CA LEU A 2 -18.51 -15.33 -8.20
C LEU A 2 -18.59 -15.39 -6.67
N TYR A 3 -17.86 -14.52 -6.00
CA TYR A 3 -17.88 -14.33 -4.55
C TYR A 3 -18.54 -13.00 -4.23
N LEU A 4 -19.50 -12.98 -3.35
CA LEU A 4 -20.23 -11.79 -2.92
C LEU A 4 -20.08 -11.62 -1.39
N CYS A 5 -19.39 -10.55 -1.01
CA CYS A 5 -19.19 -10.18 0.40
C CYS A 5 -20.39 -9.38 0.92
N SER A 6 -20.80 -9.63 2.16
CA SER A 6 -21.84 -8.91 2.90
C SER A 6 -23.16 -8.71 2.12
N VAL A 7 -23.76 -9.81 1.71
CA VAL A 7 -24.96 -9.82 0.87
C VAL A 7 -26.22 -9.74 1.71
N THR A 8 -27.14 -8.85 1.37
CA THR A 8 -28.50 -8.86 1.91
C THR A 8 -29.46 -9.42 0.83
N PRO A 9 -29.85 -10.69 0.92
CA PRO A 9 -30.78 -11.28 -0.05
C PRO A 9 -32.16 -10.63 0.01
N ILE A 10 -32.76 -10.44 -1.15
CA ILE A 10 -34.16 -9.98 -1.26
C ILE A 10 -35.01 -11.13 -1.73
N VAL A 11 -35.96 -11.57 -0.90
CA VAL A 11 -36.90 -12.64 -1.22
C VAL A 11 -38.33 -12.08 -1.21
N ASN A 12 -39.05 -12.22 -2.31
CA ASN A 12 -40.40 -11.68 -2.47
C ASN A 12 -40.51 -10.17 -2.13
N GLY A 13 -39.45 -9.39 -2.46
CA GLY A 13 -39.38 -7.95 -2.18
C GLY A 13 -39.05 -7.58 -0.74
N GLN A 14 -38.74 -8.54 0.12
CA GLN A 14 -38.32 -8.31 1.51
C GLN A 14 -36.82 -8.60 1.68
N ALA A 15 -36.12 -7.67 2.34
CA ALA A 15 -34.74 -7.88 2.74
C ALA A 15 -34.66 -8.97 3.84
N MET A 16 -33.82 -9.96 3.62
CA MET A 16 -33.50 -11.00 4.60
C MET A 16 -32.30 -10.55 5.46
N GLY A 17 -31.90 -11.36 6.42
CA GLY A 17 -30.67 -11.10 7.18
C GLY A 17 -29.42 -11.03 6.27
N SER A 18 -28.41 -10.25 6.67
CA SER A 18 -27.14 -10.21 5.94
C SER A 18 -26.43 -11.56 6.03
N VAL A 19 -25.87 -11.99 4.90
CA VAL A 19 -25.01 -13.18 4.81
C VAL A 19 -23.58 -12.71 4.54
N PRO A 20 -22.59 -13.05 5.39
CA PRO A 20 -21.23 -12.56 5.26
C PRO A 20 -20.58 -12.88 3.92
N LEU A 21 -20.77 -14.11 3.40
CA LEU A 21 -20.23 -14.49 2.09
C LEU A 21 -21.15 -15.47 1.36
N ARG A 22 -21.29 -15.26 0.05
CA ARG A 22 -21.92 -16.20 -0.89
C ARG A 22 -20.99 -16.53 -2.04
N VAL A 23 -21.01 -17.79 -2.48
CA VAL A 23 -20.25 -18.28 -3.62
C VAL A 23 -21.18 -18.87 -4.66
N PHE A 24 -21.07 -18.41 -5.91
CA PHE A 24 -21.89 -18.86 -7.02
C PHE A 24 -21.03 -19.47 -8.13
N SER A 25 -21.57 -20.53 -8.77
CA SER A 25 -21.07 -20.96 -10.08
C SER A 25 -21.57 -19.99 -11.17
N LEU A 26 -20.69 -19.68 -12.09
CA LEU A 26 -20.99 -18.94 -13.32
C LEU A 26 -20.79 -19.84 -14.55
N GLU A 27 -20.99 -21.15 -14.44
CA GLU A 27 -20.99 -22.05 -15.60
C GLU A 27 -22.06 -21.60 -16.61
N ASP A 28 -23.23 -21.22 -16.10
CA ASP A 28 -24.17 -20.38 -16.84
C ASP A 28 -24.24 -19.01 -16.17
N PRO A 29 -23.65 -17.97 -16.78
CA PRO A 29 -23.63 -16.62 -16.20
C PRO A 29 -25.00 -15.94 -16.19
N LEU A 30 -26.01 -16.45 -16.93
CA LEU A 30 -27.38 -15.94 -16.91
C LEU A 30 -28.22 -16.58 -15.80
N GLU A 31 -27.79 -17.75 -15.30
CA GLU A 31 -28.43 -18.47 -14.20
C GLU A 31 -27.38 -18.89 -13.15
N PRO A 32 -26.81 -17.93 -12.38
CA PRO A 32 -25.81 -18.24 -11.37
C PRO A 32 -26.34 -19.20 -10.31
N LEU A 33 -25.64 -20.32 -10.09
CA LEU A 33 -26.02 -21.33 -9.12
C LEU A 33 -25.32 -21.08 -7.80
N LEU A 34 -26.06 -20.91 -6.69
CA LEU A 34 -25.48 -20.81 -5.36
C LEU A 34 -24.83 -22.14 -5.00
N LEU A 35 -23.52 -22.11 -4.73
CA LEU A 35 -22.73 -23.25 -4.29
C LEU A 35 -22.57 -23.31 -2.78
N TRP A 36 -22.43 -22.15 -2.16
CA TRP A 36 -22.17 -22.05 -0.72
C TRP A 36 -22.54 -20.68 -0.16
N GLU A 37 -23.00 -20.65 1.09
CA GLU A 37 -23.15 -19.46 1.91
C GLU A 37 -22.81 -19.78 3.35
N GLY A 38 -22.28 -18.80 4.10
CA GLY A 38 -21.93 -19.10 5.49
C GLY A 38 -21.21 -17.98 6.22
N PHE A 39 -20.60 -18.44 7.33
CA PHE A 39 -20.00 -17.68 8.41
C PHE A 39 -21.03 -17.08 9.35
N ASP A 40 -21.86 -17.95 9.96
CA ASP A 40 -22.86 -17.52 10.95
C ASP A 40 -22.22 -16.89 12.21
N ASP A 41 -20.91 -17.11 12.40
CA ASP A 41 -20.11 -16.57 13.50
C ASP A 41 -19.44 -15.22 13.20
N LEU A 42 -19.60 -14.70 11.97
CA LEU A 42 -19.08 -13.39 11.56
C LEU A 42 -20.22 -12.39 11.37
N ALA A 43 -19.98 -11.13 11.76
CA ALA A 43 -20.90 -10.05 11.48
C ALA A 43 -20.95 -9.72 9.97
N GLU A 44 -19.78 -9.77 9.33
CA GLU A 44 -19.61 -9.43 7.90
C GLU A 44 -18.31 -9.99 7.34
N VAL A 45 -18.24 -10.07 6.02
CA VAL A 45 -16.99 -10.06 5.24
C VAL A 45 -17.03 -8.79 4.41
N HIS A 46 -16.21 -7.78 4.76
CA HIS A 46 -16.24 -6.50 4.10
C HIS A 46 -15.63 -6.55 2.70
N ASP A 47 -14.45 -7.16 2.61
CA ASP A 47 -13.72 -7.36 1.36
C ASP A 47 -12.90 -8.67 1.43
N MET A 48 -12.36 -9.11 0.30
CA MET A 48 -11.55 -10.31 0.25
C MET A 48 -10.45 -10.25 -0.83
N GLU A 49 -9.30 -10.77 -0.52
CA GLU A 49 -8.28 -11.13 -1.51
C GLU A 49 -8.41 -12.62 -1.82
N LEU A 50 -8.63 -12.95 -3.09
CA LEU A 50 -8.71 -14.34 -3.55
C LEU A 50 -7.54 -14.63 -4.51
N ARG A 51 -6.70 -15.60 -4.16
CA ARG A 51 -5.60 -16.03 -5.00
C ARG A 51 -5.39 -17.54 -4.92
N ASP A 52 -5.37 -18.20 -6.09
CA ASP A 52 -5.20 -19.65 -6.20
C ASP A 52 -6.12 -20.43 -5.22
N GLN A 53 -7.40 -20.03 -5.18
CA GLN A 53 -8.46 -20.60 -4.34
C GLN A 53 -8.32 -20.32 -2.83
N ILE A 54 -7.26 -19.65 -2.40
CA ILE A 54 -7.13 -19.17 -1.01
C ILE A 54 -7.77 -17.79 -0.90
N ALA A 55 -8.68 -17.66 0.03
CA ALA A 55 -9.37 -16.42 0.35
C ALA A 55 -8.88 -15.87 1.69
N ILE A 56 -8.39 -14.63 1.68
CA ILE A 56 -8.12 -13.84 2.88
C ILE A 56 -9.28 -12.87 3.01
N LEU A 57 -10.10 -13.06 4.04
CA LEU A 57 -11.35 -12.34 4.28
C LEU A 57 -11.10 -11.22 5.29
N ASN A 58 -11.42 -9.99 4.91
CA ASN A 58 -11.39 -8.81 5.77
C ASN A 58 -12.78 -8.65 6.42
N CYS A 59 -12.89 -8.92 7.73
CA CYS A 59 -14.14 -9.13 8.43
C CYS A 59 -14.49 -7.99 9.41
N GLY A 60 -14.18 -6.73 9.04
CA GLY A 60 -14.51 -5.58 9.90
C GLY A 60 -13.88 -5.70 11.29
N PHE A 61 -14.69 -5.62 12.34
CA PHE A 61 -14.19 -5.71 13.72
C PHE A 61 -13.84 -7.14 14.16
N ASP A 62 -14.19 -8.17 13.37
CA ASP A 62 -13.82 -9.57 13.61
C ASP A 62 -12.41 -9.91 13.09
N GLY A 63 -11.71 -8.93 12.48
CA GLY A 63 -10.35 -9.08 11.98
C GLY A 63 -10.28 -9.84 10.66
N ILE A 64 -9.38 -10.82 10.55
CA ILE A 64 -9.11 -11.55 9.32
C ILE A 64 -9.36 -13.03 9.50
N ARG A 65 -9.97 -13.67 8.49
CA ARG A 65 -10.11 -15.13 8.36
C ARG A 65 -9.48 -15.59 7.05
N VAL A 66 -8.88 -16.76 7.06
CA VAL A 66 -8.30 -17.37 5.85
C VAL A 66 -8.92 -18.74 5.59
N TYR A 67 -9.38 -18.93 4.35
CA TYR A 67 -10.04 -20.15 3.90
C TYR A 67 -9.50 -20.66 2.57
N ASP A 68 -9.49 -21.98 2.41
CA ASP A 68 -9.26 -22.65 1.14
C ASP A 68 -10.61 -22.99 0.47
N PHE A 69 -10.85 -22.42 -0.70
CA PHE A 69 -12.00 -22.64 -1.56
C PHE A 69 -11.69 -23.58 -2.74
N SER A 70 -10.71 -24.47 -2.62
CA SER A 70 -10.45 -25.53 -3.63
C SER A 70 -11.70 -26.36 -3.90
N ILE A 71 -12.56 -26.52 -2.90
CA ILE A 71 -13.92 -27.06 -3.01
C ILE A 71 -14.90 -25.92 -2.67
N PRO A 72 -15.41 -25.18 -3.68
CA PRO A 72 -16.21 -23.97 -3.43
C PRO A 72 -17.48 -24.19 -2.60
N SER A 73 -18.04 -25.41 -2.62
CA SER A 73 -19.21 -25.80 -1.83
C SER A 73 -18.89 -26.29 -0.41
N ALA A 74 -17.60 -26.39 -0.06
CA ALA A 74 -17.13 -26.87 1.25
C ALA A 74 -15.77 -26.24 1.59
N PRO A 75 -15.69 -24.94 1.83
CA PRO A 75 -14.44 -24.25 2.13
C PRO A 75 -13.83 -24.77 3.44
N THR A 76 -12.49 -24.84 3.46
CA THR A 76 -11.74 -25.31 4.62
C THR A 76 -11.07 -24.13 5.33
N TYR A 77 -11.29 -24.01 6.63
CA TYR A 77 -10.60 -23.02 7.46
C TYR A 77 -9.09 -23.31 7.52
N LEU A 78 -8.28 -22.26 7.39
CA LEU A 78 -6.82 -22.34 7.49
C LEU A 78 -6.28 -21.61 8.71
N SER A 79 -6.57 -20.32 8.84
CA SER A 79 -6.04 -19.48 9.92
C SER A 79 -6.90 -18.23 10.15
N ASN A 80 -6.55 -17.48 11.19
CA ASN A 80 -7.15 -16.18 11.48
C ASN A 80 -6.15 -15.19 12.08
N LEU A 81 -6.53 -13.90 12.07
CA LEU A 81 -5.90 -12.82 12.80
C LEU A 81 -7.00 -11.95 13.41
N GLU A 82 -7.56 -12.40 14.56
CA GLU A 82 -8.72 -11.76 15.17
C GLU A 82 -8.34 -10.54 16.01
N PHE A 83 -7.23 -10.63 16.74
CA PHE A 83 -6.81 -9.59 17.67
C PHE A 83 -5.38 -9.16 17.39
N TYR A 84 -5.18 -7.86 17.24
CA TYR A 84 -3.85 -7.27 16.99
C TYR A 84 -3.77 -5.84 17.52
N GLN A 85 -2.55 -5.38 17.72
CA GLN A 85 -2.31 -4.02 18.23
C GLN A 85 -2.79 -2.96 17.23
N ASN A 86 -3.46 -1.91 17.73
CA ASN A 86 -4.05 -0.84 16.93
C ASN A 86 -5.06 -1.36 15.90
N GLN A 87 -5.86 -2.33 16.30
CA GLN A 87 -6.98 -2.83 15.51
C GLN A 87 -8.06 -1.77 15.39
N GLY A 88 -8.58 -1.64 14.18
CA GLY A 88 -9.77 -0.88 13.84
C GLY A 88 -10.73 -1.74 13.03
N TYR A 89 -11.47 -1.10 12.12
CA TYR A 89 -12.34 -1.78 11.18
C TYR A 89 -11.52 -2.37 10.04
N ASN A 90 -11.25 -3.68 10.08
CA ASN A 90 -10.46 -4.38 9.07
C ASN A 90 -11.17 -4.34 7.71
N HIS A 91 -10.64 -3.52 6.81
CA HIS A 91 -11.35 -3.10 5.61
C HIS A 91 -10.95 -3.90 4.38
N GLN A 92 -9.67 -3.84 4.01
CA GLN A 92 -9.18 -4.41 2.77
C GLN A 92 -7.67 -4.66 2.86
N GLY A 93 -7.19 -5.64 2.11
CA GLY A 93 -5.77 -5.91 2.01
C GLY A 93 -5.40 -6.53 0.66
N SER A 94 -4.10 -6.67 0.45
CA SER A 94 -3.54 -7.25 -0.76
C SER A 94 -2.39 -8.19 -0.45
N LEU A 95 -2.34 -9.32 -1.17
CA LEU A 95 -1.31 -10.34 -1.07
C LEU A 95 -0.23 -10.10 -2.14
N SER A 96 1.04 -10.18 -1.77
CA SER A 96 2.15 -10.08 -2.71
C SER A 96 2.10 -11.22 -3.76
N PRO A 97 2.67 -11.00 -4.97
CA PRO A 97 2.67 -12.03 -6.01
C PRO A 97 3.33 -13.34 -5.60
N ASP A 98 4.36 -13.29 -4.74
CA ASP A 98 5.05 -14.46 -4.19
C ASP A 98 4.35 -15.07 -2.96
N LYS A 99 3.22 -14.48 -2.53
CA LYS A 99 2.40 -14.88 -1.37
C LYS A 99 3.12 -14.83 -0.01
N SER A 100 4.25 -14.15 0.08
CA SER A 100 5.03 -14.06 1.32
C SER A 100 4.61 -12.91 2.23
N THR A 101 3.94 -11.91 1.67
CA THR A 101 3.57 -10.68 2.36
C THR A 101 2.10 -10.33 2.11
N TYR A 102 1.37 -10.06 3.18
CA TYR A 102 0.03 -9.48 3.12
C TYR A 102 0.03 -8.11 3.78
N VAL A 103 -0.50 -7.11 3.08
CA VAL A 103 -0.62 -5.76 3.60
C VAL A 103 -2.09 -5.39 3.65
N PHE A 104 -2.55 -4.89 4.79
CA PHE A 104 -3.94 -4.52 4.98
C PHE A 104 -4.13 -3.18 5.71
N ALA A 105 -5.30 -2.59 5.51
CA ALA A 105 -5.73 -1.38 6.17
C ALA A 105 -6.94 -1.66 7.08
N ASP A 106 -6.96 -0.98 8.22
CA ASP A 106 -8.19 -0.76 8.98
C ASP A 106 -8.74 0.62 8.62
N GLU A 107 -9.98 0.70 8.17
CA GLU A 107 -10.65 1.97 7.82
C GLU A 107 -11.09 2.71 9.09
N THR A 108 -10.13 3.01 9.92
CA THR A 108 -10.35 3.72 11.18
C THR A 108 -9.32 4.82 11.32
N PRO A 109 -9.74 6.07 11.63
CA PRO A 109 -8.81 7.18 11.78
C PRO A 109 -7.73 6.90 12.83
N GLY A 110 -6.46 7.17 12.46
CA GLY A 110 -5.30 6.95 13.32
C GLY A 110 -4.80 5.50 13.37
N THR A 111 -5.46 4.57 12.69
CA THR A 111 -4.90 3.23 12.47
C THR A 111 -3.92 3.28 11.29
N ARG A 112 -2.79 2.60 11.46
CA ARG A 112 -1.77 2.49 10.41
C ARG A 112 -2.00 1.25 9.56
N ILE A 113 -1.39 1.23 8.39
CA ILE A 113 -1.30 0.05 7.53
C ILE A 113 -0.47 -1.01 8.24
N LYS A 114 -0.84 -2.28 8.11
CA LYS A 114 -0.14 -3.43 8.69
C LYS A 114 0.53 -4.24 7.58
N LYS A 115 1.82 -4.53 7.76
CA LYS A 115 2.56 -5.48 6.93
C LYS A 115 2.72 -6.78 7.69
N CYS A 116 2.21 -7.88 7.11
CA CYS A 116 2.32 -9.23 7.66
C CYS A 116 3.26 -10.09 6.84
N ALA A 117 4.04 -10.94 7.52
CA ALA A 117 4.55 -12.15 6.91
C ALA A 117 3.43 -13.19 6.81
N VAL A 118 3.43 -13.94 5.73
CA VAL A 118 2.48 -15.04 5.47
C VAL A 118 3.24 -16.36 5.51
N SER A 119 2.84 -17.26 6.39
CA SER A 119 3.43 -18.60 6.47
C SER A 119 2.95 -19.51 5.33
N GLN A 120 3.55 -20.70 5.19
CA GLN A 120 3.09 -21.70 4.23
C GLN A 120 1.68 -22.22 4.52
N ASN A 121 1.22 -22.10 5.77
CA ASN A 121 -0.13 -22.46 6.20
C ASN A 121 -1.08 -21.25 6.22
N TYR A 122 -0.64 -20.12 5.63
CA TYR A 122 -1.38 -18.86 5.60
C TYR A 122 -1.64 -18.22 6.98
N ASP A 123 -0.83 -18.54 8.00
CA ASP A 123 -0.83 -17.76 9.24
C ASP A 123 -0.27 -16.37 8.95
N LEU A 124 -0.96 -15.34 9.44
CA LEU A 124 -0.60 -13.95 9.27
C LEU A 124 0.09 -13.42 10.52
N GLN A 125 1.32 -12.95 10.38
CA GLN A 125 2.09 -12.36 11.47
C GLN A 125 2.42 -10.90 11.15
N ILE A 126 1.85 -9.95 11.90
CA ILE A 126 2.18 -8.53 11.76
C ILE A 126 3.64 -8.32 12.12
N GLN A 127 4.40 -7.76 11.19
CA GLN A 127 5.81 -7.40 11.37
C GLN A 127 5.97 -5.91 11.65
N HIS A 128 5.23 -5.07 10.92
CA HIS A 128 5.34 -3.63 10.99
C HIS A 128 4.00 -2.92 10.81
N ASN A 129 3.84 -1.81 11.53
CA ASN A 129 2.83 -0.80 11.27
C ASN A 129 3.52 0.39 10.57
N PHE A 130 2.96 0.84 9.45
CA PHE A 130 3.53 1.93 8.66
C PHE A 130 2.44 2.83 8.08
N GLY A 131 2.82 3.90 7.43
CA GLY A 131 1.90 4.87 6.82
C GLY A 131 2.29 6.29 7.16
N THR A 132 1.51 7.26 6.68
CA THR A 132 1.75 8.68 6.96
C THR A 132 1.61 9.00 8.44
N PRO A 133 2.43 9.94 8.97
CA PRO A 133 2.29 10.41 10.34
C PRO A 133 0.92 11.06 10.58
N ASP A 134 0.33 10.83 11.76
CA ASP A 134 -0.97 11.37 12.17
C ASP A 134 -0.93 12.84 12.59
N THR A 135 0.17 13.55 12.37
CA THR A 135 0.31 14.95 12.72
C THR A 135 0.12 15.85 11.50
N PRO A 136 -0.64 16.94 11.58
CA PRO A 136 -1.42 17.36 12.76
C PRO A 136 -2.77 16.65 12.90
N TYR A 137 -3.16 15.77 11.96
CA TYR A 137 -4.49 15.12 11.93
C TYR A 137 -4.37 13.62 11.80
N LEU A 138 -5.39 12.90 12.31
CA LEU A 138 -5.54 11.47 12.11
C LEU A 138 -5.77 11.16 10.62
N LYS A 139 -5.07 10.16 10.12
CA LYS A 139 -5.14 9.69 8.75
C LYS A 139 -5.85 8.34 8.68
N THR A 140 -6.55 8.10 7.59
CA THR A 140 -7.31 6.86 7.38
C THR A 140 -6.88 6.22 6.07
N PRO A 141 -6.18 5.08 6.08
CA PRO A 141 -5.93 4.30 4.88
C PRO A 141 -7.22 3.60 4.42
N HIS A 142 -7.39 3.44 3.09
CA HIS A 142 -8.54 2.76 2.53
C HIS A 142 -8.14 1.54 1.70
N ASN A 143 -7.99 1.67 0.38
CA ASN A 143 -7.66 0.54 -0.47
C ASN A 143 -6.15 0.41 -0.74
N ILE A 144 -5.68 -0.84 -0.80
CA ILE A 144 -4.28 -1.20 -1.01
C ILE A 144 -4.16 -2.20 -2.14
N TYR A 145 -3.16 -2.02 -3.01
CA TYR A 145 -2.72 -3.04 -3.95
C TYR A 145 -1.21 -3.21 -3.88
N ILE A 146 -0.75 -4.46 -4.00
CA ILE A 146 0.68 -4.79 -4.07
C ILE A 146 1.02 -5.21 -5.50
N THR A 147 2.08 -4.63 -6.04
CA THR A 147 2.75 -5.14 -7.25
C THR A 147 4.21 -5.37 -6.91
N ASN A 148 4.70 -6.60 -7.09
CA ASN A 148 6.06 -6.99 -6.69
C ASN A 148 6.36 -6.54 -5.25
N ASN A 149 7.23 -5.54 -5.08
CA ASN A 149 7.68 -5.05 -3.77
C ASN A 149 7.07 -3.70 -3.36
N LEU A 150 6.09 -3.20 -4.10
CA LEU A 150 5.49 -1.89 -3.84
C LEU A 150 4.04 -2.02 -3.38
N ALA A 151 3.68 -1.30 -2.32
CA ALA A 151 2.30 -1.13 -1.90
C ALA A 151 1.78 0.24 -2.37
N TYR A 152 0.67 0.24 -3.08
CA TYR A 152 -0.05 1.42 -3.56
C TYR A 152 -1.29 1.58 -2.69
N VAL A 153 -1.46 2.76 -2.12
CA VAL A 153 -2.50 3.01 -1.12
C VAL A 153 -3.32 4.24 -1.50
N ALA A 154 -4.63 4.06 -1.58
CA ALA A 154 -5.56 5.17 -1.53
C ALA A 154 -5.75 5.55 -0.05
N TYR A 155 -5.37 6.77 0.32
CA TYR A 155 -5.27 7.18 1.71
C TYR A 155 -6.19 8.37 2.02
N TYR A 156 -7.42 8.32 1.54
CA TYR A 156 -8.43 9.38 1.64
C TYR A 156 -7.84 10.77 1.37
N ASN A 157 -8.01 11.71 2.31
CA ASN A 157 -7.53 13.09 2.18
C ASN A 157 -6.00 13.24 2.12
N ASP A 158 -5.28 12.14 2.29
CA ASP A 158 -3.82 12.10 2.12
C ASP A 158 -3.41 11.67 0.69
N GLY A 159 -4.40 11.33 -0.15
CA GLY A 159 -4.24 11.03 -1.57
C GLY A 159 -3.63 9.67 -1.86
N LEU A 160 -2.85 9.58 -2.94
CA LEU A 160 -2.09 8.40 -3.32
C LEU A 160 -0.79 8.34 -2.51
N ARG A 161 -0.49 7.17 -1.93
CA ARG A 161 0.78 6.87 -1.27
C ARG A 161 1.37 5.58 -1.83
N ILE A 162 2.67 5.55 -2.06
CA ILE A 162 3.39 4.36 -2.55
C ILE A 162 4.53 4.06 -1.58
N TYR A 163 4.59 2.81 -1.14
CA TYR A 163 5.57 2.34 -0.15
C TYR A 163 6.41 1.20 -0.71
N ASP A 164 7.72 1.22 -0.41
CA ASP A 164 8.63 0.11 -0.68
C ASP A 164 8.55 -0.91 0.47
N LEU A 165 8.10 -2.12 0.15
CA LEU A 165 7.93 -3.20 1.12
C LEU A 165 9.23 -3.96 1.44
N ARG A 166 10.32 -3.69 0.71
CA ARG A 166 11.63 -4.32 0.96
C ARG A 166 12.26 -3.79 2.25
N THR A 167 11.92 -2.58 2.65
CA THR A 167 12.40 -1.97 3.89
C THR A 167 11.55 -2.38 5.10
N ASN A 168 12.14 -2.29 6.30
CA ASN A 168 11.51 -2.64 7.57
C ASN A 168 11.75 -1.55 8.62
N PRO A 169 10.76 -0.69 8.93
CA PRO A 169 9.40 -0.64 8.35
C PRO A 169 9.38 -0.18 6.88
N PRO A 170 8.28 -0.44 6.13
CA PRO A 170 8.10 0.09 4.78
C PRO A 170 8.24 1.60 4.70
N VAL A 171 8.97 2.08 3.67
CA VAL A 171 9.26 3.50 3.46
C VAL A 171 8.42 4.06 2.31
N GLU A 172 7.82 5.24 2.50
CA GLU A 172 7.13 5.98 1.45
C GLU A 172 8.12 6.43 0.38
N ILE A 173 7.85 6.05 -0.88
CA ILE A 173 8.71 6.38 -2.04
C ILE A 173 8.07 7.38 -2.99
N ALA A 174 6.75 7.49 -2.99
CA ALA A 174 6.03 8.50 -3.76
C ALA A 174 4.70 8.84 -3.12
N ALA A 175 4.23 10.05 -3.36
CA ALA A 175 2.93 10.52 -2.90
C ALA A 175 2.35 11.55 -3.85
N TYR A 176 1.02 11.60 -3.92
CA TYR A 176 0.30 12.66 -4.61
C TYR A 176 -0.99 12.99 -3.85
N ASP A 177 -1.16 14.24 -3.47
CA ASP A 177 -2.38 14.71 -2.85
C ASP A 177 -3.45 14.92 -3.92
N THR A 178 -4.52 14.10 -3.88
CA THR A 178 -5.66 14.21 -4.80
C THR A 178 -6.70 15.21 -4.33
N HIS A 179 -6.57 15.76 -3.11
CA HIS A 179 -7.57 16.56 -2.41
C HIS A 179 -7.08 17.98 -2.08
N LEU A 180 -6.59 18.68 -3.10
CA LEU A 180 -5.85 19.95 -2.99
C LEU A 180 -6.64 21.12 -2.37
N ASP A 181 -7.97 21.13 -2.43
CA ASP A 181 -8.80 22.28 -2.11
C ASP A 181 -9.33 22.33 -0.66
N LEU A 182 -9.08 21.30 0.14
CA LEU A 182 -9.47 21.32 1.54
C LEU A 182 -8.24 21.44 2.44
N PRO A 183 -8.26 22.39 3.39
CA PRO A 183 -7.20 22.42 4.39
C PRO A 183 -7.11 21.06 5.04
N GLY A 184 -5.93 20.51 5.19
CA GLY A 184 -5.63 19.18 5.74
C GLY A 184 -6.15 18.89 7.16
N ASN A 185 -7.18 19.59 7.55
CA ASN A 185 -7.82 19.67 8.85
C ASN A 185 -9.04 18.80 8.99
N SER A 186 -9.52 18.19 7.90
CA SER A 186 -10.76 17.46 8.04
C SER A 186 -10.44 16.02 8.41
N PHE A 187 -10.89 15.62 9.53
CA PHE A 187 -11.26 14.27 9.90
C PHE A 187 -12.32 13.80 8.90
N SER A 188 -11.94 13.56 7.67
CA SER A 188 -12.88 13.24 6.60
C SER A 188 -12.42 12.02 5.82
N MET A 189 -13.36 11.13 5.58
CA MET A 189 -13.25 10.06 4.61
C MET A 189 -13.51 10.59 3.19
N TRP A 190 -13.00 11.79 2.86
CA TRP A 190 -12.98 12.40 1.53
C TRP A 190 -11.59 12.22 0.92
N GLY A 191 -11.50 12.22 -0.41
CA GLY A 191 -10.23 12.08 -1.10
C GLY A 191 -10.09 10.72 -1.79
N ALA A 192 -8.86 10.22 -1.92
CA ALA A 192 -8.55 8.97 -2.61
C ALA A 192 -9.20 7.77 -1.93
N TRP A 193 -10.13 7.14 -2.65
CA TRP A 193 -10.95 6.04 -2.15
C TRP A 193 -10.57 4.70 -2.79
N GLY A 194 -10.62 4.60 -4.11
CA GLY A 194 -10.25 3.40 -4.85
C GLY A 194 -8.91 3.55 -5.56
N ILE A 195 -8.19 2.46 -5.72
CA ILE A 195 -6.95 2.42 -6.46
C ILE A 195 -6.87 1.16 -7.31
N SER A 196 -6.27 1.28 -8.49
CA SER A 196 -5.86 0.15 -9.32
C SER A 196 -4.45 0.39 -9.84
N ALA A 197 -3.53 -0.49 -9.45
CA ALA A 197 -2.13 -0.41 -9.83
C ALA A 197 -1.67 -1.61 -10.69
N GLN A 198 -2.57 -2.56 -11.01
CA GLN A 198 -2.25 -3.81 -11.72
C GLN A 198 -2.66 -3.78 -13.20
N LEU A 199 -2.87 -2.60 -13.77
CA LEU A 199 -3.23 -2.44 -15.17
C LEU A 199 -2.09 -2.88 -16.11
N PRO A 200 -2.39 -3.50 -17.26
CA PRO A 200 -1.37 -3.86 -18.26
C PRO A 200 -0.56 -2.66 -18.77
N SER A 201 -1.14 -1.46 -18.71
CA SER A 201 -0.46 -0.21 -19.07
C SER A 201 0.58 0.25 -18.04
N LYS A 202 0.71 -0.44 -16.91
CA LYS A 202 1.50 -0.05 -15.72
C LYS A 202 1.05 1.28 -15.08
N ARG A 203 0.00 1.92 -15.57
CA ARG A 203 -0.53 3.14 -14.96
C ARG A 203 -1.25 2.84 -13.67
N ILE A 204 -1.23 3.82 -12.77
CA ILE A 204 -2.01 3.81 -11.53
C ILE A 204 -3.26 4.65 -11.76
N VAL A 205 -4.41 4.09 -11.41
CA VAL A 205 -5.68 4.81 -11.45
C VAL A 205 -6.20 4.95 -10.04
N VAL A 206 -6.54 6.17 -9.65
CA VAL A 206 -7.09 6.49 -8.33
C VAL A 206 -8.44 7.17 -8.51
N SER A 207 -9.48 6.64 -7.88
CA SER A 207 -10.77 7.31 -7.77
C SER A 207 -10.81 8.12 -6.48
N ASP A 208 -11.05 9.41 -6.60
CA ASP A 208 -11.25 10.32 -5.48
C ASP A 208 -12.74 10.63 -5.33
N ARG A 209 -13.24 10.64 -4.09
CA ARG A 209 -14.68 10.82 -3.81
C ARG A 209 -15.20 12.21 -4.18
N ILE A 210 -14.33 13.19 -4.32
CA ILE A 210 -14.67 14.59 -4.61
C ILE A 210 -14.07 15.04 -5.95
N SER A 211 -12.78 14.74 -6.18
CA SER A 211 -12.00 15.30 -7.29
C SER A 211 -12.07 14.45 -8.56
N GLY A 212 -12.70 13.26 -8.49
CA GLY A 212 -12.95 12.40 -9.65
C GLY A 212 -11.82 11.37 -9.88
N LEU A 213 -11.38 11.22 -11.12
CA LEU A 213 -10.44 10.16 -11.52
C LEU A 213 -9.06 10.75 -11.83
N PHE A 214 -8.04 10.18 -11.20
CA PHE A 214 -6.63 10.47 -11.46
C PHE A 214 -5.98 9.29 -12.15
N VAL A 215 -5.11 9.57 -13.12
CA VAL A 215 -4.29 8.57 -13.82
C VAL A 215 -2.84 9.01 -13.73
N PHE A 216 -2.02 8.16 -13.12
CA PHE A 216 -0.61 8.43 -12.94
C PHE A 216 0.23 7.52 -13.83
N ASP A 217 1.29 8.10 -14.35
CA ASP A 217 2.40 7.37 -14.97
C ASP A 217 3.53 7.33 -13.95
N PHE A 218 3.88 6.13 -13.49
CA PHE A 218 4.88 5.92 -12.45
C PHE A 218 5.88 4.88 -12.95
N ASP A 219 7.14 5.27 -13.01
CA ASP A 219 8.21 4.38 -13.45
C ASP A 219 8.56 3.36 -12.36
N ARG A 220 7.81 2.27 -12.34
CA ARG A 220 8.02 1.16 -11.40
C ARG A 220 9.38 0.50 -11.59
N ASP A 221 9.80 0.38 -12.83
CA ASP A 221 11.03 -0.35 -13.19
C ASP A 221 12.24 0.35 -12.55
N LEU A 222 12.18 1.66 -12.40
CA LEU A 222 13.19 2.43 -11.67
C LEU A 222 13.29 1.98 -10.20
N PHE A 223 12.15 1.81 -9.53
CA PHE A 223 12.11 1.42 -8.11
C PHE A 223 12.27 -0.07 -7.86
N GLU A 224 11.90 -0.91 -8.83
CA GLU A 224 12.06 -2.36 -8.73
C GLU A 224 13.51 -2.80 -8.96
N THR A 225 14.28 -2.05 -9.75
CA THR A 225 15.72 -2.31 -10.00
C THR A 225 16.62 -1.74 -8.92
N ILE A 226 16.15 -0.75 -8.16
CA ILE A 226 16.91 -0.15 -7.07
C ILE A 226 16.70 -0.98 -5.80
N VAL A 227 17.74 -1.63 -5.32
CA VAL A 227 17.74 -2.28 -4.00
C VAL A 227 17.95 -1.17 -2.97
N PRO A 228 16.99 -0.86 -2.08
CA PRO A 228 17.23 0.11 -1.03
C PRO A 228 18.37 -0.39 -0.15
N SER A 229 19.47 0.35 -0.07
CA SER A 229 20.48 0.09 0.93
C SER A 229 19.94 0.56 2.28
N ALA A 230 19.71 -0.36 3.21
CA ALA A 230 19.31 -0.05 4.58
C ALA A 230 20.34 0.82 5.32
N ASP A 231 21.52 0.94 4.75
CA ASP A 231 22.68 1.62 5.33
C ASP A 231 22.95 3.01 4.71
N LEU A 232 22.23 3.39 3.65
CA LEU A 232 22.34 4.74 3.08
C LEU A 232 21.64 5.74 3.97
N LEU A 233 22.38 6.63 4.62
CA LEU A 233 21.82 7.67 5.48
C LEU A 233 21.63 8.97 4.71
N VAL A 234 20.40 9.45 4.67
CA VAL A 234 20.02 10.71 4.04
C VAL A 234 19.25 11.57 5.04
N PHE A 235 19.82 12.72 5.38
CA PHE A 235 19.21 13.62 6.36
C PHE A 235 19.56 15.10 6.12
N PRO A 236 18.72 16.03 6.59
CA PRO A 236 17.40 15.82 7.14
C PRO A 236 16.39 15.37 6.08
N ASN A 237 15.40 14.58 6.50
CA ASN A 237 14.26 14.25 5.64
C ASN A 237 12.99 14.32 6.50
N PRO A 238 12.09 15.31 6.31
CA PRO A 238 12.12 16.31 5.23
C PRO A 238 13.23 17.36 5.36
N LEU A 239 13.63 17.96 4.21
CA LEU A 239 14.59 19.07 4.14
C LEU A 239 13.88 20.41 4.27
N ASP A 240 14.39 21.30 5.10
CA ASP A 240 14.01 22.71 5.10
C ASP A 240 14.80 23.52 4.04
N SER A 241 14.53 24.81 3.94
CA SER A 241 15.16 25.67 2.95
C SER A 241 16.60 26.10 3.29
N GLU A 242 17.04 25.86 4.53
CA GLU A 242 18.31 26.41 5.05
C GLU A 242 19.33 25.31 5.36
N SER A 243 18.88 24.06 5.55
CA SER A 243 19.76 22.94 5.89
C SER A 243 20.34 22.28 4.63
N PRO A 244 21.63 21.88 4.63
CA PRO A 244 22.15 21.05 3.57
C PRO A 244 21.59 19.61 3.67
N LEU A 245 21.35 19.01 2.52
CA LEU A 245 21.06 17.58 2.45
C LEU A 245 22.35 16.80 2.62
N THR A 246 22.44 15.99 3.66
CA THR A 246 23.59 15.11 3.88
C THR A 246 23.26 13.70 3.37
N VAL A 247 24.12 13.19 2.51
CA VAL A 247 24.11 11.80 2.03
C VAL A 247 25.35 11.13 2.53
N ARG A 248 25.19 10.04 3.29
CA ARG A 248 26.29 9.24 3.84
C ARG A 248 26.18 7.79 3.39
N LEU A 249 27.27 7.29 2.81
CA LEU A 249 27.40 5.88 2.44
C LEU A 249 27.65 4.99 3.66
N PRO A 250 27.28 3.69 3.57
CA PRO A 250 27.65 2.67 4.57
C PRO A 250 29.16 2.57 4.74
N GLU A 251 29.59 2.11 5.91
CA GLU A 251 31.00 1.85 6.16
C GLU A 251 31.52 0.72 5.26
N GLY A 252 32.67 0.94 4.65
CA GLY A 252 33.34 -0.06 3.80
C GLY A 252 32.99 0.00 2.31
N ILE A 253 32.16 0.94 1.88
CA ILE A 253 31.86 1.18 0.47
C ILE A 253 32.84 2.19 -0.13
N ALA A 254 33.10 2.02 -1.45
CA ALA A 254 34.10 2.74 -2.21
C ALA A 254 34.00 4.27 -2.13
N SER A 255 35.13 4.91 -2.33
CA SER A 255 35.39 6.32 -2.14
C SER A 255 34.85 7.28 -3.21
N SER A 256 34.21 6.76 -4.28
CA SER A 256 33.64 7.60 -5.35
C SER A 256 32.21 7.15 -5.66
N PHE A 257 31.28 8.08 -5.70
CA PHE A 257 29.88 7.84 -6.00
C PHE A 257 29.23 9.04 -6.71
N SER A 258 28.18 8.77 -7.49
CA SER A 258 27.37 9.79 -8.10
C SER A 258 26.06 10.00 -7.37
N ILE A 259 25.55 11.21 -7.41
CA ILE A 259 24.24 11.57 -6.86
C ILE A 259 23.40 12.20 -7.97
N ARG A 260 22.16 11.72 -8.08
CA ARG A 260 21.12 12.36 -8.87
C ARG A 260 19.90 12.62 -8.01
N ILE A 261 19.29 13.78 -8.15
CA ILE A 261 18.01 14.11 -7.55
C ILE A 261 16.99 14.29 -8.66
N VAL A 262 15.95 13.49 -8.63
CA VAL A 262 14.92 13.41 -9.66
C VAL A 262 13.61 13.90 -9.09
N SER A 263 12.94 14.84 -9.75
CA SER A 263 11.62 15.32 -9.34
C SER A 263 10.55 14.22 -9.56
N ALA A 264 9.39 14.39 -8.94
CA ALA A 264 8.23 13.52 -9.14
C ALA A 264 7.77 13.45 -10.62
N MET A 265 8.21 14.39 -11.46
CA MET A 265 7.96 14.43 -12.91
C MET A 265 9.04 13.71 -13.74
N GLY A 266 10.01 13.06 -13.09
CA GLY A 266 11.12 12.37 -13.76
C GLY A 266 12.26 13.30 -14.24
N ALA A 267 12.20 14.59 -13.94
CA ALA A 267 13.26 15.52 -14.33
C ALA A 267 14.43 15.46 -13.34
N VAL A 268 15.66 15.31 -13.84
CA VAL A 268 16.88 15.43 -13.04
C VAL A 268 17.06 16.92 -12.67
N VAL A 269 16.96 17.22 -11.38
CA VAL A 269 17.05 18.59 -10.84
C VAL A 269 18.41 18.89 -10.20
N HIS A 270 19.19 17.84 -9.89
CA HIS A 270 20.56 17.93 -9.43
C HIS A 270 21.33 16.68 -9.83
N GLN A 271 22.60 16.83 -10.18
CA GLN A 271 23.54 15.74 -10.41
C GLN A 271 24.95 16.17 -10.00
N SER A 272 25.67 15.32 -9.30
CA SER A 272 27.05 15.53 -8.90
C SER A 272 27.81 14.22 -8.79
N GLU A 273 29.11 14.27 -9.06
CA GLU A 273 30.07 13.19 -8.79
C GLU A 273 30.84 13.56 -7.54
N ILE A 274 31.04 12.59 -6.67
CA ILE A 274 31.73 12.74 -5.39
C ILE A 274 32.93 11.78 -5.38
N ASP A 275 34.09 12.34 -5.25
CA ASP A 275 35.35 11.60 -5.26
C ASP A 275 35.96 11.58 -3.87
N ASP A 276 36.47 10.40 -3.47
CA ASP A 276 37.25 10.17 -2.26
C ASP A 276 36.57 10.61 -0.95
N GLN A 277 35.23 10.47 -0.90
CA GLN A 277 34.42 10.78 0.27
C GLN A 277 33.37 9.69 0.52
N THR A 278 33.01 9.47 1.78
CA THR A 278 31.92 8.59 2.18
C THR A 278 30.64 9.35 2.53
N TYR A 279 30.69 10.67 2.51
CA TYR A 279 29.53 11.52 2.72
C TYR A 279 29.67 12.83 1.94
N VAL A 280 28.54 13.46 1.67
CA VAL A 280 28.47 14.80 1.06
C VAL A 280 27.33 15.59 1.67
N ALA A 281 27.52 16.91 1.81
CA ALA A 281 26.49 17.86 2.18
C ALA A 281 26.16 18.74 0.96
N LEU A 282 24.94 18.65 0.47
CA LEU A 282 24.46 19.34 -0.72
C LEU A 282 23.58 20.54 -0.33
N ASN A 283 23.95 21.73 -0.79
CA ASN A 283 23.09 22.91 -0.67
C ASN A 283 22.15 22.94 -1.89
N LEU A 284 20.90 22.60 -1.68
CA LEU A 284 19.91 22.41 -2.72
C LEU A 284 18.85 23.50 -2.69
N HIS A 285 18.60 24.12 -3.84
CA HIS A 285 17.51 25.09 -4.02
C HIS A 285 16.37 24.41 -4.80
N LEU A 286 15.62 23.54 -4.08
CA LEU A 286 14.50 22.80 -4.66
C LEU A 286 13.18 23.44 -4.25
N ALA A 287 12.17 23.38 -5.11
CA ALA A 287 10.80 23.72 -4.75
C ALA A 287 10.25 22.72 -3.71
N ALA A 288 9.20 23.10 -3.00
CA ALA A 288 8.51 22.14 -2.12
C ALA A 288 7.97 20.97 -2.93
N GLY A 289 8.19 19.75 -2.47
CA GLY A 289 7.77 18.54 -3.19
C GLY A 289 8.52 17.29 -2.77
N CYS A 290 8.17 16.18 -3.42
CA CYS A 290 8.87 14.90 -3.27
C CYS A 290 9.90 14.72 -4.39
N TYR A 291 11.03 14.17 -4.03
CA TYR A 291 12.14 13.92 -4.94
C TYR A 291 12.69 12.51 -4.68
N THR A 292 13.20 11.88 -5.73
CA THR A 292 14.00 10.65 -5.59
C THR A 292 15.47 11.05 -5.58
N LEU A 293 16.19 10.60 -4.57
CA LEU A 293 17.64 10.66 -4.53
C LEU A 293 18.19 9.31 -5.01
N GLU A 294 18.99 9.32 -6.04
CA GLU A 294 19.68 8.16 -6.58
C GLU A 294 21.17 8.28 -6.28
N VAL A 295 21.77 7.23 -5.72
CA VAL A 295 23.20 7.15 -5.48
C VAL A 295 23.80 6.06 -6.36
N GLY A 296 24.70 6.44 -7.23
CA GLY A 296 25.39 5.55 -8.17
C GLY A 296 26.72 5.08 -7.60
N LEU A 297 26.89 3.75 -7.49
CA LEU A 297 28.13 3.11 -7.12
C LEU A 297 28.56 2.20 -8.27
N ASN A 298 29.77 2.36 -8.81
CA ASN A 298 30.30 1.48 -9.86
C ASN A 298 29.36 1.26 -11.05
N ASN A 299 28.70 2.31 -11.55
CA ASN A 299 27.69 2.28 -12.64
C ASN A 299 26.35 1.61 -12.29
N SER A 300 26.08 1.29 -11.04
CA SER A 300 24.75 0.95 -10.53
C SER A 300 24.23 2.07 -9.63
N PHE A 301 22.94 2.38 -9.73
CA PHE A 301 22.30 3.38 -8.87
C PHE A 301 21.49 2.70 -7.78
N GLU A 302 21.66 3.18 -6.55
CA GLU A 302 20.77 2.89 -5.42
C GLU A 302 19.99 4.17 -5.11
N GLY A 303 18.68 4.06 -4.90
CA GLY A 303 17.82 5.21 -4.68
C GLY A 303 17.15 5.22 -3.31
N THR A 304 16.92 6.42 -2.79
CA THR A 304 16.05 6.66 -1.64
C THR A 304 15.13 7.83 -1.91
N VAL A 305 13.93 7.81 -1.31
CA VAL A 305 12.98 8.91 -1.47
C VAL A 305 13.26 10.02 -0.50
N TYR A 306 13.12 11.22 -0.99
CA TYR A 306 13.43 12.43 -0.31
C TYR A 306 12.28 13.43 -0.41
N ARG A 307 11.88 14.02 0.71
CA ARG A 307 10.81 15.03 0.77
C ARG A 307 11.37 16.39 1.16
N LYS A 308 11.01 17.42 0.41
CA LYS A 308 11.24 18.81 0.77
C LYS A 308 9.93 19.48 1.16
N ASN A 309 9.88 20.06 2.36
CA ASN A 309 8.79 20.92 2.82
C ASN A 309 8.88 22.32 2.26
#